data_9ea2046ddc252f6b308a7f86ca97f21b
#
_entry.id   9ea2046ddc252f6b308a7f86ca97f21b
#
_cell.length_a   1.000
_cell.length_b   1.000
_cell.length_c   1.000
_cell.angle_alpha   90.00
_cell.angle_beta   90.00
_cell.angle_gamma   90.00
#
_symmetry.space_group_name_H-M   'P 1'
#
loop_
_entity.id
_entity.type
_entity.pdbx_description
1 polymer ?
#
loop_
_entity_poly.entity_id
_entity_poly.type
_entity_poly.pdbx_seq_one_letter_code
_entity_poly.pdbx_strand_id
1 'polypeptide(L)'
;MTAPPPDRAAGGNAPSIDVFLDALWLEDGLSRNTLAAYRRDLTLFAHWLALRERPLPHAAEHDLQAYFAACHAQTKATTANRRLTVFKRYFRWALRERLTDRD
;
A
#
# COMPACT_ATOMS: atom_id res chain seq x y z
N MET A 1 -10.02 5.18 27.88
CA MET A 1 -8.97 4.47 27.16
C MET A 1 -8.97 4.88 25.71
N THR A 2 -7.81 5.08 25.18
CA THR A 2 -7.66 5.49 23.80
C THR A 2 -7.58 4.25 22.91
N ALA A 3 -8.31 4.28 21.81
CA ALA A 3 -8.22 3.20 20.84
C ALA A 3 -6.82 3.15 20.24
N PRO A 4 -6.32 1.97 19.89
CA PRO A 4 -5.03 1.90 19.21
C PRO A 4 -5.10 2.58 17.85
N PRO A 5 -3.98 3.04 17.32
CA PRO A 5 -3.96 3.63 15.98
C PRO A 5 -4.54 2.65 14.95
N PRO A 6 -5.29 3.15 13.97
CA PRO A 6 -5.93 2.27 12.99
C PRO A 6 -4.96 1.36 12.26
N ASP A 7 -3.78 1.87 11.92
CA ASP A 7 -2.78 1.08 11.21
C ASP A 7 -2.32 -0.12 12.02
N ARG A 8 -2.18 0.06 13.32
CA ARG A 8 -1.76 -1.02 14.19
C ARG A 8 -2.90 -1.96 14.48
N ALA A 9 -4.10 -1.43 14.69
CA ALA A 9 -5.25 -2.24 15.05
C ALA A 9 -5.73 -3.09 13.88
N ALA A 10 -5.72 -2.55 12.69
CA ALA A 10 -6.30 -3.19 11.53
C ALA A 10 -5.29 -3.84 10.60
N GLY A 11 -4.02 -3.57 10.77
CA GLY A 11 -2.98 -4.12 9.91
C GLY A 11 -3.04 -3.62 8.48
N GLY A 12 -4.21 -3.63 7.87
CA GLY A 12 -4.37 -3.21 6.49
C GLY A 12 -4.94 -1.80 6.34
N ASN A 13 -5.08 -1.07 7.43
CA ASN A 13 -5.68 0.27 7.41
C ASN A 13 -4.66 1.29 7.89
N ALA A 14 -3.50 1.31 7.24
CA ALA A 14 -2.42 2.21 7.62
C ALA A 14 -2.78 3.66 7.34
N PRO A 15 -2.54 4.59 8.28
CA PRO A 15 -2.83 6.01 8.04
C PRO A 15 -2.09 6.58 6.85
N SER A 16 -0.91 6.05 6.52
CA SER A 16 -0.15 6.52 5.38
C SER A 16 -0.89 6.32 4.06
N ILE A 17 -1.79 5.33 3.99
CA ILE A 17 -2.57 5.11 2.77
C ILE A 17 -3.46 6.31 2.51
N ASP A 18 -4.15 6.81 3.54
CA ASP A 18 -5.03 7.96 3.37
C ASP A 18 -4.26 9.20 2.94
N VAL A 19 -3.12 9.45 3.56
CA VAL A 19 -2.31 10.62 3.23
C VAL A 19 -1.78 10.51 1.80
N PHE A 20 -1.34 9.32 1.40
CA PHE A 20 -0.86 9.08 0.05
C PHE A 20 -1.96 9.33 -0.99
N LEU A 21 -3.16 8.79 -0.73
CA LEU A 21 -4.26 8.95 -1.68
C LEU A 21 -4.73 10.40 -1.76
N ASP A 22 -4.71 11.11 -0.65
CA ASP A 22 -5.02 12.54 -0.67
C ASP A 22 -4.01 13.29 -1.52
N ALA A 23 -2.73 12.95 -1.41
CA ALA A 23 -1.70 13.57 -2.24
C ALA A 23 -1.94 13.31 -3.72
N LEU A 24 -2.31 12.09 -4.08
CA LEU A 24 -2.60 11.77 -5.49
C LEU A 24 -3.83 12.52 -5.99
N TRP A 25 -4.83 12.67 -5.15
CA TRP A 25 -6.03 13.44 -5.50
C TRP A 25 -5.66 14.88 -5.81
N LEU A 26 -4.85 15.49 -4.95
CA LEU A 26 -4.51 16.90 -5.07
C LEU A 26 -3.47 17.16 -6.15
N GLU A 27 -2.48 16.31 -6.28
CA GLU A 27 -1.35 16.56 -7.18
C GLU A 27 -1.59 16.01 -8.58
N ASP A 28 -2.18 14.83 -8.68
CA ASP A 28 -2.32 14.15 -9.96
C ASP A 28 -3.74 14.14 -10.50
N GLY A 29 -4.72 14.54 -9.70
CA GLY A 29 -6.09 14.62 -10.13
C GLY A 29 -6.71 13.29 -10.52
N LEU A 30 -6.30 12.20 -9.86
CA LEU A 30 -6.81 10.88 -10.18
C LEU A 30 -8.30 10.76 -9.83
N SER A 31 -9.03 9.97 -10.59
CA SER A 31 -10.46 9.78 -10.38
C SER A 31 -10.72 9.02 -9.07
N ARG A 32 -11.95 9.17 -8.57
CA ARG A 32 -12.38 8.45 -7.36
C ARG A 32 -12.27 6.95 -7.55
N ASN A 33 -12.62 6.43 -8.73
CA ASN A 33 -12.58 5.01 -8.99
C ASN A 33 -11.14 4.48 -8.94
N THR A 34 -10.21 5.24 -9.52
CA THR A 34 -8.81 4.86 -9.49
C THR A 34 -8.28 4.87 -8.05
N LEU A 35 -8.63 5.92 -7.29
CA LEU A 35 -8.18 6.01 -5.90
C LEU A 35 -8.77 4.90 -5.04
N ALA A 36 -10.02 4.52 -5.29
CA ALA A 36 -10.64 3.41 -4.56
C ALA A 36 -9.92 2.09 -4.86
N ALA A 37 -9.55 1.87 -6.11
CA ALA A 37 -8.82 0.67 -6.49
C ALA A 37 -7.43 0.66 -5.85
N TYR A 38 -6.75 1.80 -5.84
CA TYR A 38 -5.44 1.93 -5.19
C TYR A 38 -5.54 1.67 -3.70
N ARG A 39 -6.59 2.20 -3.06
CA ARG A 39 -6.80 1.97 -1.63
C ARG A 39 -6.95 0.48 -1.34
N ARG A 40 -7.74 -0.22 -2.14
CA ARG A 40 -7.94 -1.65 -1.97
C ARG A 40 -6.63 -2.40 -2.11
N ASP A 41 -5.86 -2.07 -3.15
CA ASP A 41 -4.60 -2.76 -3.40
C ASP A 41 -3.63 -2.58 -2.23
N LEU A 42 -3.49 -1.35 -1.73
CA LEU A 42 -2.58 -1.07 -0.63
C LEU A 42 -3.07 -1.68 0.68
N THR A 43 -4.38 -1.65 0.92
CA THR A 43 -4.95 -2.21 2.15
C THR A 43 -4.74 -3.71 2.20
N LEU A 44 -4.96 -4.41 1.10
CA LEU A 44 -4.74 -5.85 1.04
C LEU A 44 -3.27 -6.20 1.28
N PHE A 45 -2.37 -5.44 0.69
CA PHE A 45 -0.95 -5.67 0.89
C PHE A 45 -0.55 -5.39 2.34
N ALA A 46 -1.07 -4.31 2.92
CA ALA A 46 -0.77 -3.98 4.32
C ALA A 46 -1.27 -5.06 5.26
N HIS A 47 -2.45 -5.65 5.00
CA HIS A 47 -2.95 -6.79 5.77
C HIS A 47 -2.00 -7.97 5.71
N TRP A 48 -1.56 -8.28 4.50
CA TRP A 48 -0.64 -9.40 4.29
C TRP A 48 0.68 -9.17 5.02
N LEU A 49 1.19 -7.92 4.96
CA LEU A 49 2.41 -7.56 5.66
C LEU A 49 2.25 -7.62 7.18
N ALA A 50 1.06 -7.27 7.68
CA ALA A 50 0.82 -7.30 9.12
C ALA A 50 0.99 -8.70 9.70
N LEU A 51 0.65 -9.73 8.93
CA LEU A 51 0.86 -11.10 9.35
C LEU A 51 2.35 -11.43 9.46
N ARG A 52 3.19 -10.66 8.84
CA ARG A 52 4.65 -10.77 8.91
C ARG A 52 5.25 -9.73 9.84
N GLU A 53 4.40 -9.03 10.59
CA GLU A 53 4.81 -8.00 11.54
C GLU A 53 5.64 -6.91 10.86
N ARG A 54 5.25 -6.55 9.64
CA ARG A 54 5.95 -5.52 8.88
C ARG A 54 5.00 -4.39 8.52
N PRO A 55 5.28 -3.15 8.95
CA PRO A 55 4.46 -2.00 8.57
C PRO A 55 4.60 -1.72 7.08
N LEU A 56 3.53 -1.21 6.47
CA LEU A 56 3.52 -0.95 5.03
C LEU A 56 4.71 -0.11 4.55
N PRO A 57 5.05 1.02 5.18
CA PRO A 57 6.17 1.83 4.68
C PRO A 57 7.52 1.12 4.73
N HIS A 58 7.62 0.06 5.52
CA HIS A 58 8.88 -0.66 5.69
C HIS A 58 8.95 -1.95 4.88
N ALA A 59 8.01 -2.17 3.98
CA ALA A 59 8.06 -3.35 3.12
C ALA A 59 9.32 -3.34 2.27
N ALA A 60 9.95 -4.49 2.15
CA ALA A 60 11.14 -4.67 1.35
C ALA A 60 10.78 -5.28 0.01
N GLU A 61 11.75 -5.26 -0.92
CA GLU A 61 11.50 -5.81 -2.24
C GLU A 61 11.11 -7.28 -2.17
N HIS A 62 11.73 -8.06 -1.27
CA HIS A 62 11.38 -9.47 -1.15
C HIS A 62 9.95 -9.66 -0.63
N ASP A 63 9.42 -8.70 0.14
CA ASP A 63 8.03 -8.76 0.57
C ASP A 63 7.09 -8.59 -0.63
N LEU A 64 7.43 -7.67 -1.53
CA LEU A 64 6.64 -7.46 -2.74
C LEU A 64 6.67 -8.71 -3.62
N GLN A 65 7.84 -9.28 -3.81
CA GLN A 65 7.97 -10.49 -4.62
C GLN A 65 7.16 -11.63 -4.03
N ALA A 66 7.24 -11.82 -2.72
CA ALA A 66 6.49 -12.88 -2.05
C ALA A 66 4.99 -12.66 -2.16
N TYR A 67 4.54 -11.41 -2.02
CA TYR A 67 3.13 -11.09 -2.13
C TYR A 67 2.59 -11.38 -3.53
N PHE A 68 3.32 -10.94 -4.57
CA PHE A 68 2.90 -11.20 -5.94
C PHE A 68 2.89 -12.69 -6.23
N ALA A 69 3.88 -13.43 -5.73
CA ALA A 69 3.91 -14.88 -5.91
C ALA A 69 2.72 -15.55 -5.21
N ALA A 70 2.40 -15.11 -4.00
CA ALA A 70 1.29 -15.69 -3.24
C ALA A 70 -0.05 -15.44 -3.90
N CYS A 71 -0.21 -14.32 -4.61
CA CYS A 71 -1.48 -13.93 -5.22
C CYS A 71 -1.58 -14.32 -6.69
N HIS A 72 -0.52 -14.84 -7.27
CA HIS A 72 -0.43 -15.03 -8.72
C HIS A 72 -1.62 -15.81 -9.30
N ALA A 73 -1.99 -16.90 -8.65
CA ALA A 73 -3.02 -17.79 -9.20
C ALA A 73 -4.41 -17.17 -9.21
N GLN A 74 -4.68 -16.20 -8.31
CA GLN A 74 -5.98 -15.58 -8.19
C GLN A 74 -6.03 -14.16 -8.77
N THR A 75 -4.97 -13.73 -9.43
CA THR A 75 -4.86 -12.33 -9.84
C THR A 75 -4.77 -12.22 -11.35
N LYS A 76 -5.66 -11.42 -11.93
CA LYS A 76 -5.60 -11.12 -13.36
C LYS A 76 -4.38 -10.24 -13.65
N ALA A 77 -3.84 -10.37 -14.87
CA ALA A 77 -2.67 -9.59 -15.28
C ALA A 77 -2.90 -8.09 -15.14
N THR A 78 -4.10 -7.60 -15.49
CA THR A 78 -4.41 -6.17 -15.38
C THR A 78 -4.37 -5.70 -13.92
N THR A 79 -4.88 -6.51 -13.01
CA THR A 79 -4.84 -6.20 -11.58
C THR A 79 -3.41 -6.22 -11.06
N ALA A 80 -2.62 -7.20 -11.46
CA ALA A 80 -1.22 -7.29 -11.04
C ALA A 80 -0.44 -6.07 -11.54
N ASN A 81 -0.66 -5.64 -12.77
CA ASN A 81 0.01 -4.47 -13.32
C ASN A 81 -0.39 -3.19 -12.57
N ARG A 82 -1.67 -3.06 -12.23
CA ARG A 82 -2.13 -1.91 -11.46
C ARG A 82 -1.49 -1.90 -10.08
N ARG A 83 -1.43 -3.06 -9.42
CA ARG A 83 -0.80 -3.17 -8.10
C ARG A 83 0.68 -2.79 -8.16
N LEU A 84 1.38 -3.25 -9.19
CA LEU A 84 2.77 -2.88 -9.35
C LEU A 84 2.92 -1.36 -9.48
N THR A 85 2.06 -0.74 -10.27
CA THR A 85 2.09 0.71 -10.46
C THR A 85 1.84 1.45 -9.16
N VAL A 86 0.78 1.07 -8.42
CA VAL A 86 0.43 1.80 -7.20
C VAL A 86 1.47 1.57 -6.11
N PHE A 87 2.04 0.36 -6.04
CA PHE A 87 3.07 0.09 -5.04
C PHE A 87 4.33 0.92 -5.33
N LYS A 88 4.74 1.02 -6.58
CA LYS A 88 5.88 1.87 -6.93
C LYS A 88 5.63 3.33 -6.59
N ARG A 89 4.43 3.83 -6.88
CA ARG A 89 4.06 5.19 -6.54
C ARG A 89 4.07 5.41 -5.03
N TYR A 90 3.49 4.46 -4.29
CA TYR A 90 3.43 4.57 -2.84
C TYR A 90 4.82 4.60 -2.21
N PHE A 91 5.69 3.69 -2.62
CA PHE A 91 7.01 3.63 -1.99
C PHE A 91 7.90 4.80 -2.38
N ARG A 92 7.74 5.32 -3.60
CA ARG A 92 8.43 6.54 -3.99
C ARG A 92 7.96 7.72 -3.14
N TRP A 93 6.66 7.81 -2.93
CA TRP A 93 6.08 8.84 -2.07
C TRP A 93 6.53 8.67 -0.62
N ALA A 94 6.53 7.45 -0.11
CA ALA A 94 6.93 7.19 1.27
C ALA A 94 8.40 7.56 1.50
N LEU A 95 9.25 7.31 0.51
CA LEU A 95 10.64 7.69 0.60
C LEU A 95 10.78 9.21 0.61
N ARG A 96 10.05 9.90 -0.27
CA ARG A 96 10.06 11.36 -0.32
C ARG A 96 9.61 11.96 1.01
N GLU A 97 8.58 11.37 1.63
CA GLU A 97 8.05 11.85 2.90
C GLU A 97 8.81 11.31 4.10
N ARG A 98 9.86 10.55 3.86
CA ARG A 98 10.74 10.02 4.90
C ARG A 98 10.04 9.05 5.85
N LEU A 99 9.03 8.36 5.38
CA LEU A 99 8.39 7.29 6.14
C LEU A 99 9.23 6.02 6.10
N THR A 100 10.13 5.95 5.15
CA THR A 100 11.07 4.85 5.01
C THR A 100 12.37 5.42 4.44
N ASP A 101 13.48 4.75 4.70
CA ASP A 101 14.78 5.09 4.09
C ASP A 101 15.19 4.07 3.04
N ARG A 102 14.27 3.20 2.63
CA ARG A 102 14.52 2.18 1.62
C ARG A 102 13.92 2.58 0.28
N ASP A 103 14.58 2.16 -0.76
CA ASP A 103 14.04 2.34 -2.11
C ASP A 103 12.98 1.30 -2.45
#